data_dc46a551e3d3b595ea2d3cd2f70dbace
#
_entry.id   dc46a551e3d3b595ea2d3cd2f70dbace
#
_cell.length_a   1.000
_cell.length_b   1.000
_cell.length_c   1.000
_cell.angle_alpha   90.00
_cell.angle_beta   90.00
_cell.angle_gamma   90.00
#
_symmetry.space_group_name_H-M   'P 1'
#
loop_
_entity.id
_entity.type
_entity.pdbx_description
1 polymer ?
#
loop_
_entity_poly.entity_id
_entity_poly.type
_entity_poly.pdbx_seq_one_letter_code
_entity_poly.pdbx_strand_id
1 'polypeptide(L)'
;NVRAVYPEGLHTAIAEGLHANGLSRVRTATLDEPEHGLTEAVLAETDVLTWWGHMAHEAVDDGVAARVVQRVTEGMGLVVLHSGHFSKVFKRLMGTTCDLKWREADEKERLWVVAPGHPIAVGLGEYLEIEREEMYGEFFDIPEPDELIFVSWFEGGEVFRSGCTWHRGKGKVFYF
;
A
#
# COMPACT_ATOMS: atom_id res chain seq x y z
N ASN A 1 -18.85 -2.74 3.25
CA ASN A 1 -18.38 -4.12 3.46
C ASN A 1 -17.63 -4.58 2.20
N VAL A 2 -16.30 -4.72 2.30
CA VAL A 2 -15.41 -5.12 1.17
C VAL A 2 -15.93 -6.36 0.43
N ARG A 3 -16.45 -7.36 1.14
CA ARG A 3 -17.02 -8.57 0.53
C ARG A 3 -18.29 -8.34 -0.30
N ALA A 4 -18.98 -7.24 -0.10
CA ALA A 4 -20.14 -6.91 -0.93
C ALA A 4 -19.72 -6.40 -2.32
N VAL A 5 -18.53 -5.79 -2.42
CA VAL A 5 -17.95 -5.28 -3.67
C VAL A 5 -17.02 -6.32 -4.29
N TYR A 6 -16.21 -7.00 -3.46
CA TYR A 6 -15.24 -8.01 -3.86
C TYR A 6 -15.55 -9.34 -3.17
N PRO A 7 -16.49 -10.16 -3.68
CA PRO A 7 -16.91 -11.41 -3.05
C PRO A 7 -15.77 -12.40 -2.81
N GLU A 8 -14.83 -12.48 -3.76
CA GLU A 8 -13.65 -13.34 -3.69
C GLU A 8 -12.46 -12.69 -2.95
N GLY A 9 -12.70 -11.51 -2.36
CA GLY A 9 -11.71 -10.73 -1.62
C GLY A 9 -10.89 -9.77 -2.49
N LEU A 10 -10.41 -8.71 -1.85
CA LEU A 10 -9.65 -7.66 -2.53
C LEU A 10 -8.33 -8.19 -3.13
N HIS A 11 -7.69 -9.16 -2.47
CA HIS A 11 -6.46 -9.80 -2.97
C HIS A 11 -6.67 -10.45 -4.35
N THR A 12 -7.83 -11.08 -4.59
CA THR A 12 -8.17 -11.65 -5.89
C THR A 12 -8.37 -10.54 -6.94
N ALA A 13 -9.12 -9.50 -6.61
CA ALA A 13 -9.33 -8.36 -7.53
C ALA A 13 -8.00 -7.68 -7.93
N ILE A 14 -7.09 -7.50 -6.97
CA ILE A 14 -5.74 -6.95 -7.25
C ILE A 14 -4.97 -7.90 -8.16
N ALA A 15 -4.98 -9.20 -7.88
CA ALA A 15 -4.28 -10.20 -8.70
C ALA A 15 -4.82 -10.22 -10.14
N GLU A 16 -6.13 -10.17 -10.33
CA GLU A 16 -6.77 -10.08 -11.64
C GLU A 16 -6.36 -8.81 -12.39
N GLY A 17 -6.35 -7.67 -11.70
CA GLY A 17 -5.87 -6.40 -12.26
C GLY A 17 -4.42 -6.47 -12.70
N LEU A 18 -3.55 -7.08 -11.91
CA LEU A 18 -2.14 -7.28 -12.26
C LEU A 18 -1.97 -8.21 -13.46
N HIS A 19 -2.72 -9.31 -13.52
CA HIS A 19 -2.73 -10.22 -14.68
C HIS A 19 -3.23 -9.51 -15.96
N ALA A 20 -4.30 -8.74 -15.85
CA ALA A 20 -4.84 -7.97 -16.98
C ALA A 20 -3.84 -6.95 -17.54
N ASN A 21 -2.92 -6.47 -16.69
CA ASN A 21 -1.83 -5.57 -17.07
C ASN A 21 -0.50 -6.29 -17.41
N GLY A 22 -0.54 -7.60 -17.63
CA GLY A 22 0.57 -8.36 -18.21
C GLY A 22 1.52 -9.01 -17.20
N LEU A 23 1.25 -8.93 -15.89
CA LEU A 23 2.03 -9.69 -14.92
C LEU A 23 1.58 -11.16 -14.92
N SER A 24 2.47 -12.06 -15.32
CA SER A 24 2.15 -13.49 -15.48
C SER A 24 2.32 -14.30 -14.19
N ARG A 25 3.13 -13.83 -13.26
CA ARG A 25 3.47 -14.53 -12.01
C ARG A 25 2.95 -13.73 -10.81
N VAL A 26 1.65 -13.85 -10.55
CA VAL A 26 0.99 -13.27 -9.38
C VAL A 26 0.49 -14.40 -8.48
N ARG A 27 0.77 -14.30 -7.19
CA ARG A 27 0.28 -15.19 -6.15
C ARG A 27 -0.45 -14.33 -5.12
N THR A 28 -1.55 -14.82 -4.62
CA THR A 28 -2.25 -14.25 -3.46
C THR A 28 -1.80 -14.93 -2.17
N ALA A 29 -1.89 -14.21 -1.07
CA ALA A 29 -1.67 -14.69 0.29
C ALA A 29 -2.68 -14.04 1.22
N THR A 30 -3.19 -14.80 2.18
CA THR A 30 -4.21 -14.32 3.12
C THR A 30 -3.84 -14.63 4.56
N LEU A 31 -4.42 -13.87 5.48
CA LEU A 31 -4.19 -14.02 6.92
C LEU A 31 -4.49 -15.44 7.44
N ASP A 32 -5.46 -16.13 6.81
CA ASP A 32 -5.94 -17.43 7.26
C ASP A 32 -5.06 -18.60 6.81
N GLU A 33 -4.11 -18.35 5.91
CA GLU A 33 -3.16 -19.38 5.47
C GLU A 33 -2.08 -19.65 6.54
N PRO A 34 -1.50 -20.85 6.58
CA PRO A 34 -0.33 -21.10 7.42
C PRO A 34 0.79 -20.09 7.14
N GLU A 35 1.36 -19.50 8.18
CA GLU A 35 2.33 -18.39 8.08
C GLU A 35 1.80 -17.25 7.19
N HIS A 36 0.47 -17.06 7.14
CA HIS A 36 -0.21 -16.08 6.28
C HIS A 36 0.17 -16.21 4.79
N GLY A 37 0.51 -17.40 4.32
CA GLY A 37 0.99 -17.65 2.96
C GLY A 37 2.37 -17.04 2.64
N LEU A 38 3.07 -16.49 3.65
CA LEU A 38 4.33 -15.75 3.52
C LEU A 38 5.52 -16.50 4.17
N THR A 39 5.65 -17.79 3.79
CA THR A 39 6.79 -18.60 4.22
C THR A 39 8.12 -18.06 3.68
N GLU A 40 9.25 -18.49 4.27
CA GLU A 40 10.57 -18.11 3.76
C GLU A 40 10.76 -18.46 2.28
N ALA A 41 10.29 -19.65 1.89
CA ALA A 41 10.39 -20.11 0.49
C ALA A 41 9.59 -19.21 -0.46
N VAL A 42 8.37 -18.83 -0.07
CA VAL A 42 7.53 -17.92 -0.86
C VAL A 42 8.19 -16.54 -1.00
N LEU A 43 8.66 -15.99 0.10
CA LEU A 43 9.28 -14.67 0.09
C LEU A 43 10.63 -14.66 -0.64
N ALA A 44 11.37 -15.78 -0.66
CA ALA A 44 12.60 -15.90 -1.42
C ALA A 44 12.39 -15.79 -2.94
N GLU A 45 11.21 -16.19 -3.44
CA GLU A 45 10.82 -16.11 -4.85
C GLU A 45 10.01 -14.85 -5.19
N THR A 46 9.77 -13.96 -4.20
CA THR A 46 8.95 -12.77 -4.38
C THR A 46 9.83 -11.57 -4.70
N ASP A 47 9.62 -10.96 -5.86
CA ASP A 47 10.28 -9.72 -6.27
C ASP A 47 9.60 -8.49 -5.67
N VAL A 48 8.26 -8.48 -5.65
CA VAL A 48 7.44 -7.39 -5.10
C VAL A 48 6.26 -7.97 -4.33
N LEU A 49 6.06 -7.48 -3.12
CA LEU A 49 4.90 -7.79 -2.29
C LEU A 49 3.94 -6.59 -2.26
N THR A 50 2.67 -6.82 -2.61
CA THR A 50 1.61 -5.84 -2.39
C THR A 50 0.89 -6.16 -1.09
N TRP A 51 0.81 -5.19 -0.19
CA TRP A 51 0.20 -5.33 1.12
C TRP A 51 -1.03 -4.47 1.27
N TRP A 52 -2.16 -5.09 1.50
CA TRP A 52 -3.37 -4.44 1.96
C TRP A 52 -3.87 -5.11 3.24
N GLY A 53 -4.39 -4.32 4.17
CA GLY A 53 -5.04 -4.81 5.39
C GLY A 53 -5.80 -3.66 6.02
N HIS A 54 -6.93 -3.94 6.66
CA HIS A 54 -7.81 -2.90 7.19
C HIS A 54 -8.05 -3.04 8.71
N MET A 55 -8.50 -4.18 9.21
CA MET A 55 -8.91 -4.31 10.61
C MET A 55 -8.07 -5.28 11.44
N ALA A 56 -7.37 -6.20 10.81
CA ALA A 56 -6.71 -7.32 11.47
C ALA A 56 -5.18 -7.18 11.55
N HIS A 57 -4.68 -5.96 11.58
CA HIS A 57 -3.23 -5.69 11.60
C HIS A 57 -2.50 -6.42 12.74
N GLU A 58 -3.13 -6.46 13.94
CA GLU A 58 -2.55 -7.10 15.11
C GLU A 58 -2.57 -8.64 15.03
N ALA A 59 -3.43 -9.22 14.20
CA ALA A 59 -3.49 -10.67 13.99
C ALA A 59 -2.34 -11.19 13.12
N VAL A 60 -1.60 -10.32 12.47
CA VAL A 60 -0.40 -10.72 11.71
C VAL A 60 0.68 -11.16 12.70
N ASP A 61 1.21 -12.37 12.48
CA ASP A 61 2.30 -12.93 13.31
C ASP A 61 3.55 -12.04 13.23
N ASP A 62 4.17 -11.80 14.39
CA ASP A 62 5.34 -10.92 14.48
C ASP A 62 6.57 -11.48 13.76
N GLY A 63 6.71 -12.81 13.70
CA GLY A 63 7.76 -13.48 12.96
C GLY A 63 7.58 -13.32 11.45
N VAL A 64 6.33 -13.45 10.98
CA VAL A 64 6.01 -13.20 9.57
C VAL A 64 6.27 -11.74 9.20
N ALA A 65 5.83 -10.80 10.04
CA ALA A 65 6.10 -9.37 9.81
C ALA A 65 7.61 -9.07 9.79
N ALA A 66 8.39 -9.66 10.71
CA ALA A 66 9.85 -9.51 10.75
C ALA A 66 10.51 -10.06 9.49
N ARG A 67 10.07 -11.22 9.02
CA ARG A 67 10.57 -11.86 7.78
C ARG A 67 10.32 -10.98 6.55
N VAL A 68 9.12 -10.39 6.43
CA VAL A 68 8.81 -9.46 5.34
C VAL A 68 9.72 -8.23 5.41
N VAL A 69 9.89 -7.63 6.59
CA VAL A 69 10.80 -6.48 6.78
C VAL A 69 12.23 -6.85 6.38
N GLN A 70 12.71 -8.02 6.76
CA GLN A 70 14.04 -8.51 6.37
C GLN A 70 14.14 -8.61 4.84
N ARG A 71 13.17 -9.23 4.18
CA ARG A 71 13.17 -9.37 2.72
C ARG A 71 13.13 -8.02 2.00
N VAL A 72 12.41 -7.04 2.52
CA VAL A 72 12.45 -5.68 1.98
C VAL A 72 13.85 -5.09 2.12
N THR A 73 14.47 -5.19 3.29
CA THR A 73 15.83 -4.67 3.49
C THR A 73 16.88 -5.36 2.63
N GLU A 74 16.66 -6.61 2.21
CA GLU A 74 17.49 -7.36 1.30
C GLU A 74 17.27 -7.03 -0.17
N GLY A 75 16.16 -6.40 -0.54
CA GLY A 75 15.91 -5.94 -1.91
C GLY A 75 14.53 -6.19 -2.49
N MET A 76 13.64 -6.91 -1.78
CA MET A 76 12.26 -7.09 -2.23
C MET A 76 11.53 -5.74 -2.23
N GLY A 77 10.76 -5.45 -3.29
CA GLY A 77 9.87 -4.29 -3.34
C GLY A 77 8.63 -4.49 -2.46
N LEU A 78 8.12 -3.41 -1.89
CA LEU A 78 6.87 -3.42 -1.12
C LEU A 78 5.94 -2.31 -1.60
N VAL A 79 4.74 -2.67 -1.98
CA VAL A 79 3.64 -1.74 -2.28
C VAL A 79 2.63 -1.84 -1.14
N VAL A 80 2.43 -0.76 -0.40
CA VAL A 80 1.46 -0.70 0.70
C VAL A 80 0.27 0.13 0.24
N LEU A 81 -0.91 -0.48 0.30
CA LEU A 81 -2.13 0.13 -0.19
C LEU A 81 -3.01 0.62 0.95
N HIS A 82 -3.44 1.87 0.85
CA HIS A 82 -4.48 2.50 1.66
C HIS A 82 -4.31 2.21 3.17
N SER A 83 -5.29 1.57 3.81
CA SER A 83 -5.25 1.21 5.24
C SER A 83 -4.10 0.28 5.65
N GLY A 84 -3.32 -0.24 4.70
CA GLY A 84 -2.07 -0.96 4.95
C GLY A 84 -1.00 -0.15 5.69
N HIS A 85 -1.15 1.19 5.76
CA HIS A 85 -0.26 2.06 6.57
C HIS A 85 -0.18 1.63 8.05
N PHE A 86 -1.26 1.04 8.58
CA PHE A 86 -1.32 0.57 9.97
C PHE A 86 -0.69 -0.82 10.19
N SER A 87 -0.24 -1.49 9.12
CA SER A 87 0.39 -2.81 9.24
C SER A 87 1.66 -2.80 10.07
N LYS A 88 1.91 -3.89 10.78
CA LYS A 88 3.17 -4.10 11.52
C LYS A 88 4.40 -3.95 10.63
N VAL A 89 4.29 -4.40 9.37
CA VAL A 89 5.38 -4.31 8.38
C VAL A 89 5.71 -2.86 8.06
N PHE A 90 4.70 -2.07 7.69
CA PHE A 90 4.91 -0.67 7.31
C PHE A 90 5.43 0.16 8.50
N LYS A 91 4.80 0.03 9.67
CA LYS A 91 5.26 0.70 10.90
C LYS A 91 6.72 0.39 11.23
N ARG A 92 7.14 -0.87 11.11
CA ARG A 92 8.54 -1.25 11.35
C ARG A 92 9.50 -0.65 10.33
N LEU A 93 9.11 -0.56 9.07
CA LEU A 93 9.93 0.04 8.01
C LEU A 93 10.00 1.57 8.11
N MET A 94 8.92 2.21 8.55
CA MET A 94 8.86 3.67 8.73
C MET A 94 9.48 4.13 10.05
N GLY A 95 9.38 3.33 11.11
CA GLY A 95 9.88 3.67 12.44
C GLY A 95 9.03 4.70 13.18
N THR A 96 7.78 4.89 12.75
CA THR A 96 6.81 5.84 13.31
C THR A 96 5.48 5.16 13.59
N THR A 97 4.51 5.88 14.11
CA THR A 97 3.17 5.34 14.37
C THR A 97 2.39 5.07 13.09
N CYS A 98 2.75 5.73 11.98
CA CYS A 98 2.02 5.77 10.72
C CYS A 98 0.56 6.18 10.89
N ASP A 99 0.25 6.95 11.93
CA ASP A 99 -1.08 7.47 12.20
C ASP A 99 -1.41 8.62 11.23
N LEU A 100 -2.68 8.81 10.98
CA LEU A 100 -3.19 9.85 10.08
C LEU A 100 -4.62 10.24 10.51
N LYS A 101 -5.14 11.32 9.94
CA LYS A 101 -6.56 11.66 10.07
C LYS A 101 -7.37 10.93 9.01
N TRP A 102 -8.53 10.45 9.40
CA TRP A 102 -9.43 9.78 8.47
C TRP A 102 -10.90 10.03 8.82
N ARG A 103 -11.76 9.94 7.83
CA ARG A 103 -13.22 9.85 8.02
C ARG A 103 -13.87 9.16 6.82
N GLU A 104 -14.87 8.36 7.10
CA GLU A 104 -15.77 7.85 6.06
C GLU A 104 -16.87 8.91 5.80
N ALA A 105 -16.71 9.65 4.72
CA ALA A 105 -17.65 10.70 4.32
C ALA A 105 -18.12 10.55 2.88
N ASP A 106 -17.65 9.50 2.17
CA ASP A 106 -18.04 9.24 0.78
C ASP A 106 -17.74 10.45 -0.10
N GLU A 107 -16.56 11.01 0.07
CA GLU A 107 -16.11 12.26 -0.54
C GLU A 107 -15.37 12.03 -1.86
N LYS A 108 -15.43 13.03 -2.72
CA LYS A 108 -14.57 13.07 -3.90
C LYS A 108 -13.12 13.30 -3.48
N GLU A 109 -12.25 12.48 -4.05
CA GLU A 109 -10.80 12.65 -4.00
C GLU A 109 -10.28 13.11 -5.35
N ARG A 110 -9.40 14.10 -5.35
CA ARG A 110 -8.57 14.45 -6.50
C ARG A 110 -7.11 14.17 -6.18
N LEU A 111 -6.54 13.28 -6.93
CA LEU A 111 -5.18 12.77 -6.80
C LEU A 111 -4.29 13.51 -7.80
N TRP A 112 -3.53 14.48 -7.34
CA TRP A 112 -2.61 15.25 -8.17
C TRP A 112 -1.31 14.50 -8.43
N VAL A 113 -0.88 14.45 -9.68
CA VAL A 113 0.42 13.90 -10.08
C VAL A 113 1.47 15.01 -9.92
N VAL A 114 2.23 14.97 -8.82
CA VAL A 114 3.24 16.00 -8.52
C VAL A 114 4.64 15.65 -9.00
N ALA A 115 4.87 14.39 -9.41
CA ALA A 115 6.10 13.92 -10.03
C ALA A 115 5.82 13.22 -11.39
N PRO A 116 5.39 13.95 -12.44
CA PRO A 116 4.95 13.35 -13.70
C PRO A 116 6.05 12.60 -14.46
N GLY A 117 7.32 12.86 -14.17
CA GLY A 117 8.47 12.14 -14.76
C GLY A 117 8.81 10.83 -14.02
N HIS A 118 8.17 10.53 -12.90
CA HIS A 118 8.45 9.33 -12.14
C HIS A 118 7.83 8.09 -12.83
N PRO A 119 8.51 6.93 -12.89
CA PRO A 119 8.00 5.72 -13.56
C PRO A 119 6.61 5.27 -13.13
N ILE A 120 6.24 5.45 -11.84
CA ILE A 120 4.91 5.12 -11.32
C ILE A 120 3.82 6.04 -11.92
N ALA A 121 4.17 7.25 -12.31
CA ALA A 121 3.23 8.24 -12.86
C ALA A 121 3.16 8.25 -14.39
N VAL A 122 3.99 7.46 -15.06
CA VAL A 122 4.03 7.43 -16.54
C VAL A 122 2.67 7.00 -17.11
N GLY A 123 2.16 7.81 -18.03
CA GLY A 123 0.87 7.57 -18.70
C GLY A 123 -0.34 8.14 -17.94
N LEU A 124 -0.14 8.68 -16.74
CA LEU A 124 -1.19 9.40 -16.01
C LEU A 124 -1.24 10.87 -16.50
N GLY A 125 -2.45 11.46 -16.43
CA GLY A 125 -2.65 12.88 -16.65
C GLY A 125 -2.16 13.75 -15.50
N GLU A 126 -2.60 15.00 -15.48
CA GLU A 126 -2.25 15.94 -14.42
C GLU A 126 -2.82 15.51 -13.05
N TYR A 127 -3.99 14.90 -13.07
CA TYR A 127 -4.65 14.34 -11.90
C TYR A 127 -5.58 13.18 -12.27
N LEU A 128 -6.00 12.42 -11.25
CA LEU A 128 -7.07 11.44 -11.30
C LEU A 128 -8.18 11.89 -10.35
N GLU A 129 -9.42 11.53 -10.61
CA GLU A 129 -10.54 11.74 -9.68
C GLU A 129 -11.14 10.40 -9.29
N ILE A 130 -11.40 10.24 -8.00
CA ILE A 130 -12.18 9.15 -7.41
C ILE A 130 -13.44 9.80 -6.86
N GLU A 131 -14.59 9.37 -7.33
CA GLU A 131 -15.87 10.01 -6.99
C GLU A 131 -16.27 9.84 -5.53
N ARG A 132 -15.85 8.74 -4.93
CA ARG A 132 -16.19 8.38 -3.55
C ARG A 132 -15.07 7.60 -2.92
N GLU A 133 -14.50 8.15 -1.86
CA GLU A 133 -13.39 7.53 -1.13
C GLU A 133 -13.49 7.87 0.36
N GLU A 134 -12.85 7.05 1.19
CA GLU A 134 -12.55 7.36 2.58
C GLU A 134 -11.49 8.47 2.61
N MET A 135 -11.80 9.58 3.29
CA MET A 135 -10.84 10.67 3.40
C MET A 135 -9.67 10.29 4.30
N TYR A 136 -8.46 10.43 3.78
CA TYR A 136 -7.22 10.48 4.55
C TYR A 136 -6.64 11.90 4.51
N GLY A 137 -6.04 12.32 5.63
CA GLY A 137 -5.53 13.69 5.75
C GLY A 137 -4.27 13.80 6.58
N GLU A 138 -3.55 14.88 6.35
CA GLU A 138 -2.40 15.23 7.19
C GLU A 138 -2.86 15.57 8.64
N PHE A 139 -2.05 15.35 9.67
CA PHE A 139 -0.64 14.96 9.58
C PHE A 139 -0.53 13.43 9.48
N PHE A 140 0.16 12.93 8.47
CA PHE A 140 0.53 11.52 8.34
C PHE A 140 1.90 11.32 8.99
N ASP A 141 1.95 10.55 10.07
CA ASP A 141 3.17 10.32 10.87
C ASP A 141 4.09 9.29 10.19
N ILE A 142 4.75 9.77 9.15
CA ILE A 142 5.74 9.02 8.38
C ILE A 142 7.04 9.84 8.27
N PRO A 143 8.21 9.20 8.13
CA PRO A 143 9.42 9.93 7.80
C PRO A 143 9.28 10.63 6.45
N GLU A 144 10.07 11.68 6.24
CA GLU A 144 10.11 12.36 4.95
C GLU A 144 10.32 11.32 3.83
N PRO A 145 9.46 11.30 2.80
CA PRO A 145 9.63 10.39 1.68
C PRO A 145 10.84 10.79 0.83
N ASP A 146 11.50 9.79 0.24
CA ASP A 146 12.55 10.05 -0.75
C ASP A 146 11.97 10.73 -1.99
N GLU A 147 10.75 10.34 -2.39
CA GLU A 147 10.02 10.97 -3.49
C GLU A 147 8.52 11.03 -3.14
N LEU A 148 7.92 12.19 -3.38
CA LEU A 148 6.47 12.41 -3.33
C LEU A 148 5.94 12.41 -4.76
N ILE A 149 5.07 11.45 -5.06
CA ILE A 149 4.56 11.22 -6.42
C ILE A 149 3.14 11.73 -6.57
N PHE A 150 2.31 11.48 -5.55
CA PHE A 150 0.90 11.90 -5.55
C PHE A 150 0.56 12.67 -4.29
N VAL A 151 -0.30 13.67 -4.45
CA VAL A 151 -0.94 14.41 -3.36
C VAL A 151 -2.44 14.41 -3.60
N SER A 152 -3.18 13.93 -2.63
CA SER A 152 -4.64 13.95 -2.65
C SER A 152 -5.18 15.25 -2.07
N TRP A 153 -6.28 15.70 -2.64
CA TRP A 153 -7.18 16.70 -2.11
C TRP A 153 -8.57 16.08 -2.00
N PHE A 154 -9.21 16.29 -0.88
CA PHE A 154 -10.57 15.82 -0.61
C PHE A 154 -11.57 16.98 -0.63
N GLU A 155 -12.82 16.69 -0.93
CA GLU A 155 -13.88 17.68 -1.04
C GLU A 155 -14.06 18.50 0.25
N GLY A 156 -13.78 17.91 1.40
CA GLY A 156 -13.77 18.60 2.70
C GLY A 156 -12.60 19.59 2.88
N GLY A 157 -11.63 19.62 1.97
CA GLY A 157 -10.50 20.55 1.96
C GLY A 157 -9.19 19.95 2.50
N GLU A 158 -9.20 18.72 2.98
CA GLU A 158 -7.99 18.06 3.46
C GLU A 158 -7.05 17.75 2.30
N VAL A 159 -5.75 17.76 2.62
CA VAL A 159 -4.67 17.30 1.73
C VAL A 159 -3.95 16.12 2.37
N PHE A 160 -3.38 15.26 1.52
CA PHE A 160 -2.73 14.06 1.97
C PHE A 160 -1.60 13.65 1.02
N ARG A 161 -0.47 13.24 1.58
CA ARG A 161 0.65 12.66 0.81
C ARG A 161 0.31 11.21 0.45
N SER A 162 -0.44 11.01 -0.61
CA SER A 162 -1.03 9.73 -0.98
C SER A 162 -0.11 8.82 -1.81
N GLY A 163 0.95 9.36 -2.43
CA GLY A 163 1.90 8.56 -3.18
C GLY A 163 3.34 8.84 -2.78
N CYS A 164 3.91 8.00 -1.92
CA CYS A 164 5.23 8.22 -1.34
C CYS A 164 6.15 7.02 -1.54
N THR A 165 7.44 7.27 -1.80
CA THR A 165 8.45 6.21 -1.85
C THR A 165 9.54 6.39 -0.82
N TRP A 166 10.13 5.27 -0.40
CA TRP A 166 11.31 5.22 0.47
C TRP A 166 12.23 4.07 0.06
N HIS A 167 13.52 4.26 0.24
CA HIS A 167 14.46 3.15 0.29
C HIS A 167 14.55 2.61 1.73
N ARG A 168 14.53 1.28 1.85
CA ARG A 168 14.76 0.60 3.12
C ARG A 168 15.75 -0.54 2.91
N GLY A 169 17.00 -0.31 3.33
CA GLY A 169 18.09 -1.18 2.93
C GLY A 169 18.29 -1.15 1.41
N LYS A 170 18.16 -2.29 0.75
CA LYS A 170 18.24 -2.43 -0.72
C LYS A 170 16.86 -2.39 -1.40
N GLY A 171 15.78 -2.50 -0.63
CA GLY A 171 14.41 -2.53 -1.16
C GLY A 171 13.80 -1.14 -1.27
N LYS A 172 12.76 -1.06 -2.09
CA LYS A 172 11.93 0.13 -2.25
C LYS A 172 10.55 -0.12 -1.66
N VAL A 173 10.03 0.86 -0.97
CA VAL A 173 8.67 0.87 -0.44
C VAL A 173 7.89 1.95 -1.16
N PHE A 174 6.72 1.63 -1.66
CA PHE A 174 5.75 2.57 -2.18
C PHE A 174 4.47 2.47 -1.37
N TYR A 175 3.99 3.59 -0.87
CA TYR A 175 2.67 3.73 -0.24
C TYR A 175 1.72 4.46 -1.18
N PHE A 176 0.46 3.94 -1.26
CA PHE A 176 -0.60 4.53 -2.07
C PHE A 176 -1.97 4.29 -1.42
#